data_f198de7b5a33bf82582e65f9b910eaad
#
_entry.id   f198de7b5a33bf82582e65f9b910eaad
#
_cell.length_a   1.000
_cell.length_b   1.000
_cell.length_c   1.000
_cell.angle_alpha   90.00
_cell.angle_beta   90.00
_cell.angle_gamma   90.00
#
_symmetry.space_group_name_H-M   'P 1'
#
loop_
_entity.id
_entity.type
_entity.pdbx_description
1 polymer ?
#
loop_
_entity_poly.entity_id
_entity_poly.type
_entity_poly.pdbx_seq_one_letter_code
_entity_poly.pdbx_strand_id
1 'polypeptide(L)'
;MRIEYTKGERASKELILLNRQSFEATSGRKMKVMLIFPPDWFPSEPYLSLPSLTAVLRQAGHTVIQKDINLEMWDWYFSEDFLKKVLRRVPQQLDRLRKLAKKRELEEWEQDLQLTLCDLTRQRIDDLIKKAEKAKAIIRGEVFYEIDQLEWAIHVFREVTSVISMVYAPARICMPPMET
;
A
#
# COMPACT_ATOMS: atom_id res chain seq x y z
N MET A 1 0.25 -34.13 -41.44
CA MET A 1 1.40 -33.35 -40.93
C MET A 1 1.55 -33.68 -39.43
N ARG A 2 2.56 -34.44 -39.03
CA ARG A 2 2.79 -34.84 -37.64
C ARG A 2 3.72 -33.80 -37.01
N ILE A 3 3.25 -33.06 -36.04
CA ILE A 3 4.09 -32.07 -35.32
C ILE A 3 4.91 -32.87 -34.29
N GLU A 4 6.22 -32.96 -34.51
CA GLU A 4 7.15 -33.54 -33.55
C GLU A 4 7.54 -32.45 -32.54
N TYR A 5 7.20 -32.68 -31.27
CA TYR A 5 7.56 -31.81 -30.17
C TYR A 5 8.93 -32.16 -29.62
N THR A 6 9.71 -31.15 -29.23
CA THR A 6 10.99 -31.36 -28.54
C THR A 6 10.76 -32.02 -27.17
N LYS A 7 11.82 -32.64 -26.60
CA LYS A 7 11.75 -33.34 -25.30
C LYS A 7 11.28 -32.41 -24.16
N GLY A 8 11.64 -31.11 -24.23
CA GLY A 8 11.22 -30.10 -23.26
C GLY A 8 9.74 -29.71 -23.39
N GLU A 9 9.22 -29.64 -24.60
CA GLU A 9 7.80 -29.32 -24.85
C GLU A 9 6.87 -30.47 -24.44
N ARG A 10 7.34 -31.72 -24.55
CA ARG A 10 6.60 -32.91 -24.06
C ARG A 10 6.52 -32.90 -22.53
N ALA A 11 7.63 -32.61 -21.83
CA ALA A 11 7.65 -32.53 -20.37
C ALA A 11 6.75 -31.40 -19.86
N SER A 12 6.74 -30.25 -20.51
CA SER A 12 5.84 -29.12 -20.15
C SER A 12 4.38 -29.47 -20.36
N LYS A 13 4.04 -30.19 -21.45
CA LYS A 13 2.65 -30.65 -21.70
C LYS A 13 2.21 -31.72 -20.70
N GLU A 14 3.06 -32.67 -20.36
CA GLU A 14 2.77 -33.68 -19.33
C GLU A 14 2.57 -33.03 -17.95
N LEU A 15 3.38 -32.03 -17.59
CA LEU A 15 3.20 -31.28 -16.35
C LEU A 15 1.87 -30.52 -16.31
N ILE A 16 1.46 -29.91 -17.42
CA ILE A 16 0.18 -29.23 -17.56
C ILE A 16 -0.98 -30.23 -17.47
N LEU A 17 -0.86 -31.40 -18.10
CA LEU A 17 -1.87 -32.45 -18.06
C LEU A 17 -1.98 -33.09 -16.67
N LEU A 18 -0.85 -33.35 -15.99
CA LEU A 18 -0.83 -33.86 -14.62
C LEU A 18 -1.43 -32.85 -13.63
N ASN A 19 -1.11 -31.57 -13.77
CA ASN A 19 -1.75 -30.51 -13.00
C ASN A 19 -3.25 -30.43 -13.27
N ARG A 20 -3.70 -30.62 -14.52
CA ARG A 20 -5.11 -30.61 -14.88
C ARG A 20 -5.87 -31.81 -14.30
N GLN A 21 -5.28 -33.01 -14.34
CA GLN A 21 -5.86 -34.22 -13.75
C GLN A 21 -5.91 -34.20 -12.22
N SER A 22 -4.87 -33.69 -11.56
CA SER A 22 -4.89 -33.50 -10.10
C SER A 22 -5.89 -32.41 -9.68
N PHE A 23 -6.14 -31.43 -10.52
CA PHE A 23 -7.13 -30.38 -10.29
C PHE A 23 -8.57 -30.89 -10.49
N GLU A 24 -8.80 -31.77 -11.46
CA GLU A 24 -10.10 -32.42 -11.68
C GLU A 24 -10.46 -33.43 -10.57
N ALA A 25 -9.45 -34.08 -9.97
CA ALA A 25 -9.67 -35.04 -8.87
C ALA A 25 -10.10 -34.36 -7.54
N THR A 26 -9.82 -33.08 -7.36
CA THR A 26 -10.26 -32.28 -6.20
C THR A 26 -11.60 -31.55 -6.42
N SER A 27 -12.21 -31.68 -7.59
CA SER A 27 -13.39 -30.93 -8.08
C SER A 27 -14.73 -31.33 -7.46
N GLY A 28 -14.78 -32.06 -6.34
CA GLY A 28 -16.06 -32.50 -5.76
C GLY A 28 -16.75 -31.51 -4.83
N ARG A 29 -16.04 -30.58 -4.18
CA ARG A 29 -16.62 -29.72 -3.14
C ARG A 29 -16.45 -28.24 -3.45
N LYS A 30 -17.56 -27.56 -3.74
CA LYS A 30 -17.57 -26.10 -3.86
C LYS A 30 -17.26 -25.45 -2.51
N MET A 31 -16.23 -24.61 -2.45
CA MET A 31 -15.81 -23.92 -1.24
C MET A 31 -16.03 -22.42 -1.38
N LYS A 32 -16.15 -21.75 -0.24
CA LYS A 32 -15.97 -20.29 -0.13
C LYS A 32 -14.53 -20.03 0.27
N VAL A 33 -13.79 -19.31 -0.55
CA VAL A 33 -12.38 -18.99 -0.34
C VAL A 33 -12.24 -17.47 -0.20
N MET A 34 -11.56 -17.03 0.84
CA MET A 34 -11.16 -15.61 0.98
C MET A 34 -9.66 -15.52 0.70
N LEU A 35 -9.32 -14.71 -0.29
CA LEU A 35 -7.94 -14.33 -0.59
C LEU A 35 -7.69 -12.95 -0.02
N ILE A 36 -6.68 -12.86 0.85
CA ILE A 36 -6.32 -11.62 1.52
C ILE A 36 -4.91 -11.24 1.08
N PHE A 37 -4.76 -10.01 0.57
CA PHE A 37 -3.45 -9.41 0.39
C PHE A 37 -3.10 -8.60 1.64
N PRO A 38 -2.00 -8.93 2.36
CA PRO A 38 -1.63 -8.26 3.60
C PRO A 38 -1.14 -6.83 3.34
N PRO A 39 -1.14 -5.96 4.37
CA PRO A 39 -0.54 -4.63 4.30
C PRO A 39 0.98 -4.70 4.17
N ASP A 40 1.59 -3.53 3.88
CA ASP A 40 3.02 -3.29 3.78
C ASP A 40 3.64 -3.59 2.40
N TRP A 41 2.86 -3.31 1.35
CA TRP A 41 3.33 -3.28 -0.03
C TRP A 41 3.09 -1.91 -0.67
N PHE A 42 3.90 -1.54 -1.67
CA PHE A 42 3.73 -0.26 -2.36
C PHE A 42 2.45 -0.26 -3.20
N PRO A 43 1.57 0.75 -3.03
CA PRO A 43 0.31 0.79 -3.77
C PRO A 43 0.48 1.06 -5.27
N SER A 44 1.65 1.55 -5.69
CA SER A 44 2.00 1.78 -7.09
C SER A 44 2.40 0.50 -7.85
N GLU A 45 2.68 -0.58 -7.13
CA GLU A 45 3.07 -1.85 -7.73
C GLU A 45 1.90 -2.85 -7.66
N PRO A 46 1.14 -3.05 -8.77
CA PRO A 46 0.00 -3.95 -8.75
C PRO A 46 0.47 -5.39 -8.55
N TYR A 47 -0.06 -6.03 -7.51
CA TYR A 47 0.26 -7.40 -7.18
C TYR A 47 -0.67 -8.36 -7.93
N LEU A 48 -0.18 -8.97 -9.01
CA LEU A 48 -0.97 -9.78 -9.92
C LEU A 48 -1.36 -11.17 -9.38
N SER A 49 -0.80 -11.62 -8.26
CA SER A 49 -1.12 -12.95 -7.70
C SER A 49 -2.57 -13.06 -7.25
N LEU A 50 -3.12 -12.01 -6.64
CA LEU A 50 -4.48 -12.03 -6.14
C LEU A 50 -5.53 -12.21 -7.24
N PRO A 51 -5.53 -11.42 -8.33
CA PRO A 51 -6.44 -11.64 -9.45
C PRO A 51 -6.18 -12.96 -10.17
N SER A 52 -4.93 -13.40 -10.31
CA SER A 52 -4.59 -14.67 -10.95
C SER A 52 -5.12 -15.87 -10.17
N LEU A 53 -4.89 -15.91 -8.85
CA LEU A 53 -5.45 -16.96 -7.98
C LEU A 53 -6.97 -16.91 -7.94
N THR A 54 -7.57 -15.73 -7.93
CA THR A 54 -9.01 -15.55 -7.98
C THR A 54 -9.59 -16.15 -9.26
N ALA A 55 -8.97 -15.89 -10.41
CA ALA A 55 -9.41 -16.41 -11.69
C ALA A 55 -9.37 -17.94 -11.71
N VAL A 56 -8.27 -18.55 -11.27
CA VAL A 56 -8.11 -20.03 -11.22
C VAL A 56 -9.15 -20.66 -10.29
N LEU A 57 -9.34 -20.12 -9.09
CA LEU A 57 -10.30 -20.67 -8.12
C LEU A 57 -11.75 -20.54 -8.59
N ARG A 58 -12.10 -19.41 -9.25
CA ARG A 58 -13.43 -19.22 -9.83
C ARG A 58 -13.67 -20.19 -11.00
N GLN A 59 -12.65 -20.41 -11.85
CA GLN A 59 -12.72 -21.39 -12.93
C GLN A 59 -12.91 -22.82 -12.38
N ALA A 60 -12.37 -23.14 -11.21
CA ALA A 60 -12.60 -24.40 -10.49
C ALA A 60 -13.98 -24.49 -9.82
N GLY A 61 -14.83 -23.48 -9.96
CA GLY A 61 -16.20 -23.47 -9.42
C GLY A 61 -16.30 -23.04 -7.96
N HIS A 62 -15.24 -22.50 -7.37
CA HIS A 62 -15.26 -21.96 -6.00
C HIS A 62 -15.84 -20.55 -5.96
N THR A 63 -16.44 -20.19 -4.83
CA THR A 63 -16.84 -18.81 -4.54
C THR A 63 -15.64 -18.08 -3.92
N VAL A 64 -15.12 -17.03 -4.59
CA VAL A 64 -13.92 -16.32 -4.14
C VAL A 64 -14.26 -14.90 -3.75
N ILE A 65 -13.91 -14.54 -2.52
CA ILE A 65 -13.89 -13.17 -2.00
C ILE A 65 -12.43 -12.71 -2.05
N GLN A 66 -12.18 -11.63 -2.77
CA GLN A 66 -10.88 -11.00 -2.82
C GLN A 66 -10.89 -9.77 -1.92
N LYS A 67 -9.90 -9.65 -1.04
CA LYS A 67 -9.75 -8.52 -0.15
C LYS A 67 -8.31 -8.02 -0.15
N ASP A 68 -8.13 -6.79 -0.58
CA ASP A 68 -6.83 -6.10 -0.56
C ASP A 68 -6.77 -5.18 0.66
N ILE A 69 -6.19 -5.71 1.75
CA ILE A 69 -6.03 -4.94 2.99
C ILE A 69 -4.94 -3.88 2.83
N ASN A 70 -3.99 -4.08 1.91
CA ASN A 70 -2.94 -3.11 1.64
C ASN A 70 -3.53 -1.81 1.07
N LEU A 71 -4.37 -1.89 0.05
CA LEU A 71 -5.05 -0.71 -0.49
C LEU A 71 -5.99 -0.06 0.52
N GLU A 72 -6.73 -0.86 1.32
CA GLU A 72 -7.58 -0.34 2.40
C GLU A 72 -6.76 0.41 3.46
N MET A 73 -5.57 -0.09 3.80
CA MET A 73 -4.66 0.57 4.74
C MET A 73 -4.15 1.91 4.19
N TRP A 74 -3.72 1.95 2.93
CA TRP A 74 -3.27 3.20 2.30
C TRP A 74 -4.39 4.22 2.20
N ASP A 75 -5.62 3.80 1.81
CA ASP A 75 -6.78 4.69 1.78
C ASP A 75 -7.10 5.26 3.16
N TRP A 76 -6.96 4.43 4.20
CA TRP A 76 -7.14 4.86 5.58
C TRP A 76 -6.06 5.85 6.04
N TYR A 77 -4.78 5.63 5.70
CA TYR A 77 -3.69 6.56 6.03
C TYR A 77 -3.92 7.96 5.43
N PHE A 78 -4.53 8.03 4.26
CA PHE A 78 -4.85 9.28 3.59
C PHE A 78 -6.26 9.80 3.94
N SER A 79 -6.94 9.23 4.92
CA SER A 79 -8.25 9.70 5.34
C SER A 79 -8.15 10.87 6.31
N GLU A 80 -9.17 11.74 6.27
CA GLU A 80 -9.31 12.85 7.20
C GLU A 80 -9.27 12.38 8.66
N ASP A 81 -9.97 11.28 8.98
CA ASP A 81 -10.04 10.72 10.32
C ASP A 81 -8.66 10.30 10.86
N PHE A 82 -7.84 9.68 10.02
CA PHE A 82 -6.50 9.28 10.42
C PHE A 82 -5.58 10.48 10.56
N LEU A 83 -5.60 11.42 9.64
CA LEU A 83 -4.77 12.62 9.69
C LEU A 83 -5.11 13.50 10.91
N LYS A 84 -6.39 13.57 11.30
CA LYS A 84 -6.78 14.19 12.58
C LYS A 84 -6.24 13.45 13.82
N LYS A 85 -6.12 12.11 13.76
CA LYS A 85 -5.45 11.33 14.83
C LYS A 85 -3.96 11.62 14.88
N VAL A 86 -3.31 11.76 13.73
CA VAL A 86 -1.89 12.16 13.63
C VAL A 86 -1.67 13.50 14.33
N LEU A 87 -2.51 14.51 14.04
CA LEU A 87 -2.44 15.82 14.69
C LEU A 87 -2.52 15.73 16.22
N ARG A 88 -3.41 14.90 16.75
CA ARG A 88 -3.58 14.71 18.21
C ARG A 88 -2.34 14.09 18.89
N ARG A 89 -1.46 13.42 18.12
CA ARG A 89 -0.23 12.81 18.63
C ARG A 89 0.98 13.76 18.64
N VAL A 90 0.93 14.86 17.91
CA VAL A 90 2.04 15.84 17.84
C VAL A 90 2.50 16.29 19.25
N PRO A 91 1.59 16.72 20.16
CA PRO A 91 2.01 17.11 21.52
C PRO A 91 2.70 16.00 22.29
N GLN A 92 2.24 14.76 22.15
CA GLN A 92 2.83 13.58 22.82
C GLN A 92 4.26 13.33 22.31
N GLN A 93 4.48 13.44 21.02
CA GLN A 93 5.81 13.24 20.42
C GLN A 93 6.77 14.39 20.83
N LEU A 94 6.30 15.64 20.86
CA LEU A 94 7.08 16.76 21.37
C LEU A 94 7.44 16.58 22.85
N ASP A 95 6.52 16.11 23.67
CA ASP A 95 6.77 15.83 25.09
C ASP A 95 7.82 14.72 25.28
N ARG A 96 7.77 13.69 24.41
CA ARG A 96 8.79 12.62 24.40
C ARG A 96 10.17 13.20 24.10
N LEU A 97 10.31 14.02 23.06
CA LEU A 97 11.58 14.64 22.70
C LEU A 97 12.10 15.57 23.80
N ARG A 98 11.23 16.37 24.42
CA ARG A 98 11.59 17.21 25.58
C ARG A 98 12.08 16.40 26.78
N LYS A 99 11.48 15.25 27.05
CA LYS A 99 11.92 14.32 28.13
C LYS A 99 13.27 13.69 27.79
N LEU A 100 13.52 13.37 26.52
CA LEU A 100 14.83 12.87 26.08
C LEU A 100 15.90 13.95 26.22
N ALA A 101 15.63 15.18 25.79
CA ALA A 101 16.54 16.33 25.90
C ALA A 101 16.97 16.63 27.35
N LYS A 102 16.14 16.26 28.34
CA LYS A 102 16.52 16.39 29.78
C LYS A 102 17.47 15.28 30.26
N LYS A 103 17.55 14.17 29.54
CA LYS A 103 18.35 12.98 29.94
C LYS A 103 19.68 12.91 29.19
N ARG A 104 19.72 13.38 27.96
CA ARG A 104 20.89 13.41 27.08
C ARG A 104 20.72 14.49 26.04
N GLU A 105 21.80 14.85 25.38
CA GLU A 105 21.76 15.68 24.18
C GLU A 105 20.95 14.95 23.07
N LEU A 106 20.11 15.70 22.34
CA LEU A 106 19.37 15.16 21.22
C LEU A 106 20.31 14.97 20.03
N GLU A 107 20.14 13.86 19.32
CA GLU A 107 20.79 13.63 18.04
C GLU A 107 20.27 14.62 17.00
N GLU A 108 21.04 14.88 15.94
CA GLU A 108 20.72 15.85 14.89
C GLU A 108 19.30 15.61 14.32
N TRP A 109 18.99 14.35 13.97
CA TRP A 109 17.66 13.99 13.44
C TRP A 109 16.52 14.21 14.47
N GLU A 110 16.79 14.12 15.78
CA GLU A 110 15.80 14.39 16.84
C GLU A 110 15.56 15.89 17.01
N GLN A 111 16.61 16.70 16.81
CA GLN A 111 16.51 18.16 16.82
C GLN A 111 15.69 18.65 15.62
N ASP A 112 15.98 18.14 14.41
CA ASP A 112 15.23 18.43 13.19
C ASP A 112 13.77 18.02 13.31
N LEU A 113 13.52 16.82 13.87
CA LEU A 113 12.18 16.33 14.15
C LEU A 113 11.44 17.27 15.10
N GLN A 114 12.09 17.74 16.17
CA GLN A 114 11.47 18.65 17.12
C GLN A 114 11.09 19.98 16.47
N LEU A 115 11.96 20.57 15.66
CA LEU A 115 11.70 21.80 14.93
C LEU A 115 10.52 21.62 13.97
N THR A 116 10.55 20.57 13.18
CA THR A 116 9.48 20.29 12.19
C THR A 116 8.12 20.06 12.87
N LEU A 117 8.09 19.36 14.01
CA LEU A 117 6.85 19.14 14.75
C LEU A 117 6.31 20.41 15.41
N CYS A 118 7.20 21.35 15.80
CA CYS A 118 6.78 22.66 16.29
C CYS A 118 6.10 23.51 15.20
N ASP A 119 6.53 23.36 13.94
CA ASP A 119 5.94 24.05 12.80
C ASP A 119 4.65 23.40 12.29
N LEU A 120 4.35 22.20 12.77
CA LEU A 120 3.17 21.45 12.36
C LEU A 120 1.91 22.00 13.04
N THR A 121 1.38 23.08 12.50
CA THR A 121 0.17 23.74 12.99
C THR A 121 -1.10 22.99 12.58
N ARG A 122 -2.21 23.27 13.30
CA ARG A 122 -3.52 22.72 12.92
C ARG A 122 -3.93 23.12 11.50
N GLN A 123 -3.68 24.38 11.11
CA GLN A 123 -3.98 24.86 9.76
C GLN A 123 -3.21 24.08 8.69
N ARG A 124 -1.94 23.77 8.91
CA ARG A 124 -1.12 22.97 7.98
C ARG A 124 -1.67 21.57 7.80
N ILE A 125 -2.18 20.94 8.87
CA ILE A 125 -2.82 19.62 8.78
C ILE A 125 -4.16 19.71 8.05
N ASP A 126 -4.99 20.73 8.31
CA ASP A 126 -6.27 20.92 7.62
C ASP A 126 -6.05 21.13 6.11
N ASP A 127 -5.00 21.85 5.71
CA ASP A 127 -4.61 22.01 4.31
C ASP A 127 -4.10 20.70 3.70
N LEU A 128 -3.34 19.92 4.47
CA LEU A 128 -2.85 18.61 4.03
C LEU A 128 -4.01 17.61 3.82
N ILE A 129 -5.01 17.63 4.69
CA ILE A 129 -6.24 16.83 4.54
C ILE A 129 -6.95 17.16 3.23
N LYS A 130 -7.15 18.44 2.94
CA LYS A 130 -7.78 18.88 1.69
C LYS A 130 -7.00 18.45 0.46
N LYS A 131 -5.66 18.58 0.51
CA LYS A 131 -4.76 18.11 -0.55
C LYS A 131 -4.86 16.60 -0.74
N ALA A 132 -4.87 15.82 0.34
CA ALA A 132 -4.96 14.37 0.30
C ALA A 132 -6.28 13.89 -0.34
N GLU A 133 -7.41 14.50 0.01
CA GLU A 133 -8.70 14.17 -0.61
C GLU A 133 -8.72 14.54 -2.11
N LYS A 134 -8.14 15.69 -2.48
CA LYS A 134 -7.98 16.04 -3.90
C LYS A 134 -7.08 15.07 -4.63
N ALA A 135 -5.95 14.65 -4.03
CA ALA A 135 -5.04 13.67 -4.62
C ALA A 135 -5.72 12.31 -4.85
N LYS A 136 -6.53 11.84 -3.88
CA LYS A 136 -7.35 10.63 -4.04
C LYS A 136 -8.36 10.77 -5.18
N ALA A 137 -8.99 11.92 -5.33
CA ALA A 137 -9.92 12.16 -6.42
C ALA A 137 -9.22 12.13 -7.81
N ILE A 138 -8.00 12.65 -7.90
CA ILE A 138 -7.20 12.60 -9.14
C ILE A 138 -6.89 11.16 -9.53
N ILE A 139 -6.36 10.33 -8.61
CA ILE A 139 -5.99 8.94 -8.94
C ILE A 139 -7.19 8.03 -9.21
N ARG A 140 -8.40 8.43 -8.81
CA ARG A 140 -9.65 7.68 -9.04
C ARG A 140 -10.49 8.24 -10.20
N GLY A 141 -10.09 9.38 -10.75
CA GLY A 141 -10.83 10.10 -11.78
C GLY A 141 -10.21 9.98 -13.16
N GLU A 142 -10.86 10.62 -14.13
CA GLU A 142 -10.40 10.65 -15.53
C GLU A 142 -9.09 11.43 -15.70
N VAL A 143 -8.83 12.39 -14.82
CA VAL A 143 -7.60 13.21 -14.80
C VAL A 143 -6.34 12.44 -14.37
N PHE A 144 -6.49 11.16 -14.00
CA PHE A 144 -5.35 10.25 -13.72
C PHE A 144 -4.33 10.20 -14.87
N TYR A 145 -4.77 10.35 -16.11
CA TYR A 145 -3.90 10.30 -17.29
C TYR A 145 -3.21 11.63 -17.61
N GLU A 146 -3.48 12.69 -16.85
CA GLU A 146 -2.79 13.97 -16.95
C GLU A 146 -1.54 13.92 -16.07
N ILE A 147 -0.36 13.91 -16.68
CA ILE A 147 0.93 13.70 -16.01
C ILE A 147 1.12 14.70 -14.85
N ASP A 148 0.90 15.99 -15.10
CA ASP A 148 1.07 17.05 -14.08
C ASP A 148 0.17 16.83 -12.85
N GLN A 149 -1.07 16.35 -13.07
CA GLN A 149 -2.01 16.06 -11.97
C GLN A 149 -1.57 14.82 -11.18
N LEU A 150 -1.11 13.80 -11.88
CA LEU A 150 -0.60 12.58 -11.27
C LEU A 150 0.64 12.86 -10.42
N GLU A 151 1.61 13.60 -10.96
CA GLU A 151 2.83 14.00 -10.24
C GLU A 151 2.48 14.81 -8.99
N TRP A 152 1.55 15.76 -9.11
CA TRP A 152 1.08 16.53 -7.97
C TRP A 152 0.44 15.62 -6.90
N ALA A 153 -0.40 14.66 -7.29
CA ALA A 153 -1.03 13.74 -6.35
C ALA A 153 -0.01 12.86 -5.63
N ILE A 154 1.00 12.35 -6.34
CA ILE A 154 2.10 11.57 -5.77
C ILE A 154 2.91 12.43 -4.78
N HIS A 155 3.19 13.68 -5.12
CA HIS A 155 3.89 14.59 -4.21
C HIS A 155 3.11 14.80 -2.91
N VAL A 156 1.79 14.98 -2.99
CA VAL A 156 0.93 15.09 -1.81
C VAL A 156 0.98 13.82 -0.95
N PHE A 157 0.91 12.64 -1.55
CA PHE A 157 1.00 11.39 -0.78
C PHE A 157 2.36 11.24 -0.08
N ARG A 158 3.45 11.69 -0.70
CA ARG A 158 4.77 11.73 -0.05
C ARG A 158 4.80 12.72 1.12
N GLU A 159 4.19 13.89 0.97
CA GLU A 159 4.06 14.87 2.05
C GLU A 159 3.28 14.27 3.24
N VAL A 160 2.16 13.61 2.98
CA VAL A 160 1.34 12.94 4.00
C VAL A 160 2.13 11.85 4.72
N THR A 161 2.78 10.94 3.98
CA THR A 161 3.57 9.85 4.59
C THR A 161 4.76 10.35 5.39
N SER A 162 5.38 11.44 4.95
CA SER A 162 6.44 12.12 5.70
C SER A 162 5.93 12.64 7.05
N VAL A 163 4.79 13.35 7.05
CA VAL A 163 4.18 13.87 8.28
C VAL A 163 3.79 12.73 9.23
N ILE A 164 3.20 11.65 8.73
CA ILE A 164 2.87 10.47 9.53
C ILE A 164 4.14 9.89 10.16
N SER A 165 5.20 9.69 9.37
CA SER A 165 6.48 9.16 9.83
C SER A 165 7.13 10.01 10.91
N MET A 166 7.06 11.35 10.80
CA MET A 166 7.57 12.25 11.82
C MET A 166 6.82 12.10 13.15
N VAL A 167 5.50 12.03 13.09
CA VAL A 167 4.67 11.93 14.31
C VAL A 167 4.79 10.56 14.99
N TYR A 168 5.05 9.52 14.22
CA TYR A 168 5.19 8.15 14.73
C TYR A 168 6.66 7.70 14.89
N ALA A 169 7.64 8.61 14.72
CA ALA A 169 9.05 8.25 14.86
C ALA A 169 9.32 7.45 16.17
N PRO A 170 10.17 6.40 16.11
CA PRO A 170 11.08 6.04 15.03
C PRO A 170 10.48 5.21 13.88
N ALA A 171 9.19 4.84 13.94
CA ALA A 171 8.54 4.15 12.82
C ALA A 171 8.49 5.07 11.59
N ARG A 172 8.76 4.51 10.42
CA ARG A 172 8.75 5.24 9.16
C ARG A 172 7.89 4.50 8.13
N ILE A 173 7.12 5.28 7.37
CA ILE A 173 6.47 4.79 6.16
C ILE A 173 7.38 5.17 5.00
N CYS A 174 7.95 4.17 4.34
CA CYS A 174 8.80 4.40 3.17
C CYS A 174 7.94 4.33 1.90
N MET A 175 8.00 5.35 1.07
CA MET A 175 7.53 5.27 -0.32
C MET A 175 8.76 5.13 -1.22
N PRO A 176 8.73 4.28 -2.24
CA PRO A 176 9.85 4.13 -3.14
C PRO A 176 10.15 5.46 -3.84
N PRO A 177 11.43 5.75 -4.13
CA PRO A 177 11.75 6.81 -5.06
C PRO A 177 11.09 6.50 -6.40
N MET A 178 10.43 7.47 -7.02
CA MET A 178 10.12 7.35 -8.43
C MET A 178 11.44 7.48 -9.18
N GLU A 179 11.85 6.43 -9.87
CA GLU A 179 12.91 6.53 -10.85
C GLU A 179 12.37 7.42 -11.98
N THR A 180 12.98 8.59 -12.12
CA THR A 180 12.72 9.53 -13.23
C THR A 180 13.50 9.13 -14.46
#